data_7137aa68acec6d950205bce39f669e33
#
_entry.id   7137aa68acec6d950205bce39f669e33
#
_cell.length_a   1.000
_cell.length_b   1.000
_cell.length_c   1.000
_cell.angle_alpha   90.00
_cell.angle_beta   90.00
_cell.angle_gamma   90.00
#
_symmetry.space_group_name_H-M   'P 1'
#
loop_
_entity.id
_entity.type
_entity.pdbx_description
1 polymer ?
#
loop_
_entity_poly.entity_id
_entity_poly.type
_entity_poly.pdbx_seq_one_letter_code
_entity_poly.pdbx_strand_id
1 'polypeptide(L)'
;DVSAGADGQLLPHAQVIRNVVDEAVFADQLGVDFMGVGEHHRGDFAISSPEVVLAAIAGRTSRIRLGSAVTVLSSDDPVRVFQRFATLDAVSHGRAEVILGRGSFTESFPLFGYDLSQYEELFAEKLDLFAALITQEPVTWHGRTRAALTTQRVFPTIESGSLKTWIGVGGSPESVVRAARYGMPMMLAIIGGDPERFAPYIEIYHRALERLGKPMLPIGVHSPGYVADTDAQAKDELWPPFKVMRDRIGAERGWGPISRAEFDREADQGSLYCGSPETVARKIAATAKRLGIARFDMKYSAGTLSHEKLMRCVELYGSKVIPLVRDLLA
;
A
#
# COMPACT_ATOMS: atom_id res chain seq x y z
N ASP A 1 -2.39 2.88 11.21
CA ASP A 1 -2.41 2.52 12.63
C ASP A 1 -2.93 3.70 13.48
N VAL A 2 -3.52 3.41 14.64
CA VAL A 2 -3.91 4.45 15.61
C VAL A 2 -2.69 4.85 16.43
N SER A 3 -2.23 6.10 16.26
CA SER A 3 -1.06 6.64 16.92
C SER A 3 -1.37 7.07 18.36
N ALA A 4 -0.32 7.23 19.18
CA ALA A 4 -0.44 7.80 20.53
C ALA A 4 -0.16 9.30 20.54
N GLY A 5 -0.71 10.01 21.54
CA GLY A 5 -0.34 11.36 21.88
C GLY A 5 0.98 11.42 22.67
N ALA A 6 1.41 12.64 23.01
CA ALA A 6 2.62 12.85 23.80
C ALA A 6 2.54 12.27 25.23
N ASP A 7 1.33 12.08 25.74
CA ASP A 7 1.04 11.43 27.03
C ASP A 7 1.01 9.88 26.96
N GLY A 8 1.25 9.31 25.79
CA GLY A 8 1.21 7.87 25.53
C GLY A 8 -0.20 7.28 25.39
N GLN A 9 -1.26 8.08 25.51
CA GLN A 9 -2.62 7.62 25.30
C GLN A 9 -2.96 7.56 23.81
N LEU A 10 -3.80 6.59 23.42
CA LEU A 10 -4.25 6.47 22.02
C LEU A 10 -5.07 7.71 21.63
N LEU A 11 -4.76 8.25 20.47
CA LEU A 11 -5.52 9.36 19.91
C LEU A 11 -6.88 8.87 19.39
N PRO A 12 -7.93 9.70 19.47
CA PRO A 12 -9.19 9.41 18.79
C PRO A 12 -8.98 9.25 17.28
N HIS A 13 -9.71 8.35 16.63
CA HIS A 13 -9.63 8.12 15.17
C HIS A 13 -9.73 9.42 14.37
N ALA A 14 -10.61 10.34 14.77
CA ALA A 14 -10.75 11.63 14.11
C ALA A 14 -9.45 12.47 14.14
N GLN A 15 -8.68 12.41 15.22
CA GLN A 15 -7.37 13.10 15.29
C GLN A 15 -6.34 12.40 14.43
N VAL A 16 -6.29 11.06 14.46
CA VAL A 16 -5.38 10.28 13.61
C VAL A 16 -5.63 10.55 12.11
N ILE A 17 -6.89 10.64 11.68
CA ILE A 17 -7.23 10.98 10.30
C ILE A 17 -6.71 12.39 9.93
N ARG A 18 -6.89 13.40 10.80
CA ARG A 18 -6.34 14.73 10.56
C ARG A 18 -4.82 14.72 10.48
N ASN A 19 -4.16 13.97 11.36
CA ASN A 19 -2.71 13.83 11.37
C ASN A 19 -2.20 13.23 10.05
N VAL A 20 -2.85 12.19 9.52
CA VAL A 20 -2.47 11.59 8.22
C VAL A 20 -2.58 12.61 7.08
N VAL A 21 -3.58 13.49 7.10
CA VAL A 21 -3.68 14.57 6.11
C VAL A 21 -2.49 15.53 6.24
N ASP A 22 -2.12 15.92 7.47
CA ASP A 22 -0.99 16.83 7.70
C ASP A 22 0.36 16.16 7.35
N GLU A 23 0.55 14.88 7.65
CA GLU A 23 1.72 14.09 7.24
C GLU A 23 1.87 14.06 5.70
N ALA A 24 0.77 13.88 4.98
CA ALA A 24 0.76 13.86 3.52
C ALA A 24 1.07 15.24 2.90
N VAL A 25 0.55 16.32 3.49
CA VAL A 25 0.87 17.70 3.08
C VAL A 25 2.36 17.98 3.28
N PHE A 26 2.91 17.55 4.39
CA PHE A 26 4.34 17.70 4.66
C PHE A 26 5.19 16.86 3.71
N ALA A 27 4.78 15.63 3.41
CA ALA A 27 5.43 14.78 2.42
C ALA A 27 5.46 15.42 1.02
N ASP A 28 4.36 16.07 0.58
CA ASP A 28 4.29 16.81 -0.68
C ASP A 28 5.33 17.95 -0.72
N GLN A 29 5.46 18.70 0.38
CA GLN A 29 6.45 19.79 0.50
C GLN A 29 7.89 19.29 0.37
N LEU A 30 8.17 18.09 0.86
CA LEU A 30 9.48 17.44 0.81
C LEU A 30 9.77 16.74 -0.52
N GLY A 31 8.81 16.69 -1.45
CA GLY A 31 8.98 16.06 -2.75
C GLY A 31 8.89 14.53 -2.73
N VAL A 32 8.17 13.98 -1.78
CA VAL A 32 7.81 12.54 -1.78
C VAL A 32 6.90 12.26 -2.99
N ASP A 33 7.15 11.17 -3.69
CA ASP A 33 6.48 10.88 -4.97
C ASP A 33 5.04 10.36 -4.79
N PHE A 34 4.76 9.64 -3.69
CA PHE A 34 3.49 8.97 -3.48
C PHE A 34 3.07 8.91 -2.00
N MET A 35 1.78 9.10 -1.74
CA MET A 35 1.14 8.82 -0.47
C MET A 35 0.08 7.74 -0.65
N GLY A 36 0.26 6.62 0.05
CA GLY A 36 -0.67 5.50 0.07
C GLY A 36 -1.45 5.43 1.37
N VAL A 37 -2.77 5.29 1.29
CA VAL A 37 -3.65 5.13 2.44
C VAL A 37 -4.29 3.75 2.41
N GLY A 38 -4.10 2.97 3.48
CA GLY A 38 -4.69 1.63 3.64
C GLY A 38 -6.16 1.68 4.04
N GLU A 39 -6.89 0.61 3.72
CA GLU A 39 -8.28 0.38 4.09
C GLU A 39 -8.35 -0.70 5.18
N HIS A 40 -8.89 -0.36 6.34
CA HIS A 40 -9.07 -1.29 7.45
C HIS A 40 -10.39 -1.02 8.20
N HIS A 41 -11.01 -2.07 8.67
CA HIS A 41 -12.30 -2.03 9.38
C HIS A 41 -12.16 -2.57 10.82
N ARG A 42 -11.15 -2.06 11.54
CA ARG A 42 -10.75 -2.51 12.90
C ARG A 42 -10.45 -1.32 13.79
N GLY A 43 -10.58 -1.51 15.10
CA GLY A 43 -10.37 -0.44 16.08
C GLY A 43 -8.93 0.07 16.22
N ASP A 44 -7.96 -0.68 15.73
CA ASP A 44 -6.54 -0.33 15.75
C ASP A 44 -6.05 0.43 14.49
N PHE A 45 -6.97 0.66 13.54
CA PHE A 45 -6.75 1.48 12.35
C PHE A 45 -7.85 2.53 12.23
N ALA A 46 -7.48 3.76 11.90
CA ALA A 46 -8.43 4.87 11.90
C ALA A 46 -9.17 5.04 10.56
N ILE A 47 -8.63 4.49 9.46
CA ILE A 47 -9.12 4.79 8.11
C ILE A 47 -9.78 3.55 7.50
N SER A 48 -11.08 3.68 7.21
CA SER A 48 -11.90 2.69 6.52
C SER A 48 -12.36 3.16 5.12
N SER A 49 -12.18 4.45 4.81
CA SER A 49 -12.58 5.05 3.53
C SER A 49 -11.39 5.87 2.99
N PRO A 50 -10.37 5.21 2.43
CA PRO A 50 -9.14 5.87 2.01
C PRO A 50 -9.38 6.98 0.97
N GLU A 51 -10.32 6.83 0.05
CA GLU A 51 -10.58 7.80 -1.01
C GLU A 51 -11.07 9.16 -0.46
N VAL A 52 -11.80 9.14 0.67
CA VAL A 52 -12.26 10.38 1.33
C VAL A 52 -11.07 11.14 1.93
N VAL A 53 -10.14 10.42 2.57
CA VAL A 53 -8.91 11.00 3.14
C VAL A 53 -8.00 11.49 2.02
N LEU A 54 -7.84 10.72 0.96
CA LEU A 54 -7.05 11.09 -0.23
C LEU A 54 -7.61 12.35 -0.92
N ALA A 55 -8.94 12.52 -0.98
CA ALA A 55 -9.55 13.73 -1.51
C ALA A 55 -9.25 14.97 -0.64
N ALA A 56 -9.25 14.82 0.69
CA ALA A 56 -8.84 15.89 1.60
C ALA A 56 -7.36 16.27 1.42
N ILE A 57 -6.49 15.29 1.21
CA ILE A 57 -5.08 15.50 0.90
C ILE A 57 -4.91 16.17 -0.48
N ALA A 58 -5.68 15.75 -1.49
CA ALA A 58 -5.64 16.32 -2.84
C ALA A 58 -5.87 17.83 -2.85
N GLY A 59 -6.82 18.31 -2.02
CA GLY A 59 -7.13 19.73 -1.89
C GLY A 59 -6.06 20.58 -1.18
N ARG A 60 -5.04 19.94 -0.60
CA ARG A 60 -3.96 20.60 0.17
C ARG A 60 -2.56 20.35 -0.41
N THR A 61 -2.46 19.58 -1.49
CA THR A 61 -1.20 19.16 -2.12
C THR A 61 -1.23 19.41 -3.63
N SER A 62 -0.07 19.43 -4.28
CA SER A 62 0.02 19.75 -5.71
C SER A 62 0.87 18.80 -6.56
N ARG A 63 1.71 17.97 -5.94
CA ARG A 63 2.69 17.13 -6.65
C ARG A 63 2.56 15.65 -6.33
N ILE A 64 2.42 15.33 -5.05
CA ILE A 64 2.40 13.95 -4.55
C ILE A 64 1.25 13.16 -5.20
N ARG A 65 1.54 11.99 -5.70
CA ARG A 65 0.53 11.05 -6.19
C ARG A 65 -0.21 10.43 -5.02
N LEU A 66 -1.48 10.15 -5.21
CA LEU A 66 -2.40 9.78 -4.15
C LEU A 66 -3.07 8.45 -4.49
N GLY A 67 -2.96 7.47 -3.61
CA GLY A 67 -3.58 6.18 -3.88
C GLY A 67 -3.90 5.36 -2.65
N SER A 68 -4.72 4.35 -2.82
CA SER A 68 -4.93 3.35 -1.77
C SER A 68 -3.76 2.36 -1.72
N ALA A 69 -3.49 1.85 -0.50
CA ALA A 69 -2.46 0.83 -0.30
C ALA A 69 -2.88 -0.18 0.79
N VAL A 70 -3.89 -1.00 0.49
CA VAL A 70 -4.64 -1.25 -0.76
C VAL A 70 -6.12 -0.89 -0.62
N THR A 71 -6.87 -0.80 -1.74
CA THR A 71 -8.34 -0.96 -1.73
C THR A 71 -8.66 -2.45 -1.62
N VAL A 72 -9.49 -2.83 -0.65
CA VAL A 72 -9.92 -4.23 -0.45
C VAL A 72 -11.05 -4.57 -1.43
N LEU A 73 -10.69 -4.82 -2.69
CA LEU A 73 -11.66 -5.02 -3.77
C LEU A 73 -12.59 -6.21 -3.54
N SER A 74 -12.15 -7.22 -2.76
CA SER A 74 -12.98 -8.39 -2.43
C SER A 74 -14.30 -8.02 -1.77
N SER A 75 -14.30 -6.99 -0.92
CA SER A 75 -15.48 -6.56 -0.14
C SER A 75 -16.09 -5.25 -0.63
N ASP A 76 -15.64 -4.71 -1.76
CA ASP A 76 -16.19 -3.47 -2.35
C ASP A 76 -16.84 -3.74 -3.72
N ASP A 77 -17.63 -2.79 -4.22
CA ASP A 77 -18.18 -2.83 -5.58
C ASP A 77 -17.21 -2.18 -6.57
N PRO A 78 -16.74 -2.88 -7.63
CA PRO A 78 -15.75 -2.35 -8.57
C PRO A 78 -16.22 -1.11 -9.32
N VAL A 79 -17.54 -0.93 -9.56
CA VAL A 79 -18.08 0.29 -10.15
C VAL A 79 -17.91 1.48 -9.20
N ARG A 80 -18.17 1.27 -7.91
CA ARG A 80 -17.95 2.31 -6.89
C ARG A 80 -16.49 2.64 -6.71
N VAL A 81 -15.61 1.65 -6.70
CA VAL A 81 -14.16 1.89 -6.65
C VAL A 81 -13.71 2.72 -7.85
N PHE A 82 -14.11 2.35 -9.08
CA PHE A 82 -13.83 3.15 -10.27
C PHE A 82 -14.31 4.59 -10.14
N GLN A 83 -15.57 4.81 -9.74
CA GLN A 83 -16.16 6.14 -9.59
C GLN A 83 -15.42 7.01 -8.57
N ARG A 84 -15.03 6.43 -7.42
CA ARG A 84 -14.29 7.15 -6.37
C ARG A 84 -12.90 7.56 -6.84
N PHE A 85 -12.17 6.65 -7.53
CA PHE A 85 -10.85 6.98 -8.05
C PHE A 85 -10.88 7.89 -9.27
N ALA A 86 -11.89 7.80 -10.15
CA ALA A 86 -12.09 8.78 -11.21
C ALA A 86 -12.42 10.18 -10.65
N THR A 87 -13.20 10.25 -9.57
CA THR A 87 -13.46 11.51 -8.86
C THR A 87 -12.19 12.05 -8.19
N LEU A 88 -11.40 11.18 -7.55
CA LEU A 88 -10.11 11.56 -6.95
C LEU A 88 -9.13 12.05 -8.02
N ASP A 89 -9.11 11.43 -9.19
CA ASP A 89 -8.28 11.85 -10.32
C ASP A 89 -8.61 13.29 -10.75
N ALA A 90 -9.90 13.60 -10.91
CA ALA A 90 -10.36 14.96 -11.21
C ALA A 90 -9.99 15.96 -10.11
N VAL A 91 -10.30 15.67 -8.84
CA VAL A 91 -10.00 16.57 -7.71
C VAL A 91 -8.50 16.79 -7.53
N SER A 92 -7.68 15.81 -7.86
CA SER A 92 -6.22 15.87 -7.72
C SER A 92 -5.48 16.32 -8.98
N HIS A 93 -6.19 16.68 -10.07
CA HIS A 93 -5.58 17.01 -11.36
C HIS A 93 -4.67 15.89 -11.91
N GLY A 94 -5.21 14.67 -11.99
CA GLY A 94 -4.54 13.52 -12.60
C GLY A 94 -3.50 12.83 -11.72
N ARG A 95 -3.52 13.04 -10.39
CA ARG A 95 -2.56 12.42 -9.46
C ARG A 95 -3.04 11.13 -8.80
N ALA A 96 -4.27 10.68 -9.10
CA ALA A 96 -4.80 9.45 -8.51
C ALA A 96 -4.13 8.20 -9.05
N GLU A 97 -3.98 7.21 -8.19
CA GLU A 97 -3.67 5.81 -8.56
C GLU A 97 -4.32 4.85 -7.55
N VAL A 98 -4.44 3.60 -7.91
CA VAL A 98 -5.05 2.59 -7.04
C VAL A 98 -4.18 1.34 -6.97
N ILE A 99 -3.99 0.82 -5.76
CA ILE A 99 -3.44 -0.52 -5.55
C ILE A 99 -4.58 -1.40 -5.09
N LEU A 100 -4.97 -2.36 -5.92
CA LEU A 100 -6.05 -3.31 -5.63
C LEU A 100 -5.50 -4.53 -4.92
N GLY A 101 -6.12 -4.93 -3.84
CA GLY A 101 -5.74 -6.10 -3.08
C GLY A 101 -6.94 -6.87 -2.53
N ARG A 102 -6.65 -8.07 -2.03
CA ARG A 102 -7.66 -8.90 -1.35
C ARG A 102 -7.89 -8.50 0.10
N GLY A 103 -6.97 -7.70 0.64
CA GLY A 103 -6.90 -7.45 2.08
C GLY A 103 -6.24 -8.61 2.84
N SER A 104 -5.49 -8.29 3.88
CA SER A 104 -4.88 -9.27 4.78
C SER A 104 -5.70 -9.52 6.05
N PHE A 105 -6.68 -8.67 6.29
CA PHE A 105 -7.65 -8.76 7.37
C PHE A 105 -9.03 -9.09 6.80
N THR A 106 -9.84 -9.80 7.56
CA THR A 106 -11.10 -10.39 7.07
C THR A 106 -12.36 -9.71 7.62
N GLU A 107 -12.21 -8.67 8.43
CA GLU A 107 -13.29 -7.97 9.10
C GLU A 107 -14.32 -7.35 8.14
N SER A 108 -13.88 -6.96 6.95
CA SER A 108 -14.76 -6.40 5.93
C SER A 108 -15.80 -7.40 5.39
N PHE A 109 -15.48 -8.72 5.43
CA PHE A 109 -16.39 -9.73 4.90
C PHE A 109 -17.71 -9.80 5.67
N PRO A 110 -17.74 -10.11 6.98
CA PRO A 110 -18.98 -10.10 7.72
C PRO A 110 -19.61 -8.70 7.82
N LEU A 111 -18.80 -7.63 7.85
CA LEU A 111 -19.30 -6.26 7.93
C LEU A 111 -20.13 -5.88 6.70
N PHE A 112 -19.73 -6.32 5.52
CA PHE A 112 -20.42 -6.02 4.26
C PHE A 112 -21.28 -7.20 3.74
N GLY A 113 -21.45 -8.26 4.52
CA GLY A 113 -22.30 -9.39 4.18
C GLY A 113 -21.71 -10.35 3.16
N TYR A 114 -20.39 -10.44 3.06
CA TYR A 114 -19.69 -11.40 2.19
C TYR A 114 -19.27 -12.65 2.97
N ASP A 115 -19.34 -13.80 2.32
CA ASP A 115 -18.83 -15.07 2.84
C ASP A 115 -17.35 -15.21 2.57
N LEU A 116 -16.56 -15.46 3.60
CA LEU A 116 -15.12 -15.65 3.52
C LEU A 116 -14.72 -16.86 2.64
N SER A 117 -15.60 -17.87 2.52
CA SER A 117 -15.38 -18.99 1.58
C SER A 117 -15.28 -18.56 0.12
N GLN A 118 -15.84 -17.40 -0.24
CA GLN A 118 -15.80 -16.82 -1.57
C GLN A 118 -14.61 -15.86 -1.80
N TYR A 119 -13.64 -15.83 -0.89
CA TYR A 119 -12.52 -14.88 -0.87
C TYR A 119 -11.81 -14.73 -2.23
N GLU A 120 -11.45 -15.83 -2.87
CA GLU A 120 -10.77 -15.84 -4.16
C GLU A 120 -11.70 -15.45 -5.32
N GLU A 121 -12.94 -15.96 -5.31
CA GLU A 121 -13.92 -15.68 -6.35
C GLU A 121 -14.32 -14.22 -6.37
N LEU A 122 -14.62 -13.64 -5.20
CA LEU A 122 -14.96 -12.22 -5.05
C LEU A 122 -13.88 -11.32 -5.65
N PHE A 123 -12.62 -11.56 -5.31
CA PHE A 123 -11.54 -10.77 -5.87
C PHE A 123 -11.37 -10.96 -7.37
N ALA A 124 -11.43 -12.20 -7.85
CA ALA A 124 -11.22 -12.51 -9.27
C ALA A 124 -12.29 -11.86 -10.17
N GLU A 125 -13.58 -12.04 -9.83
CA GLU A 125 -14.68 -11.44 -10.61
C GLU A 125 -14.71 -9.91 -10.55
N LYS A 126 -14.47 -9.36 -9.35
CA LYS A 126 -14.46 -7.89 -9.18
C LYS A 126 -13.27 -7.24 -9.86
N LEU A 127 -12.11 -7.89 -9.89
CA LEU A 127 -10.96 -7.42 -10.65
C LEU A 127 -11.23 -7.49 -12.17
N ASP A 128 -11.88 -8.53 -12.65
CA ASP A 128 -12.25 -8.67 -14.05
C ASP A 128 -13.16 -7.51 -14.50
N LEU A 129 -14.19 -7.21 -13.72
CA LEU A 129 -15.03 -6.05 -13.98
C LEU A 129 -14.26 -4.74 -13.87
N PHE A 130 -13.43 -4.56 -12.85
CA PHE A 130 -12.64 -3.33 -12.71
C PHE A 130 -11.69 -3.10 -13.89
N ALA A 131 -11.07 -4.16 -14.38
CA ALA A 131 -10.21 -4.11 -15.58
C ALA A 131 -10.98 -3.68 -16.84
N ALA A 132 -12.25 -4.08 -16.96
CA ALA A 132 -13.10 -3.59 -18.04
C ALA A 132 -13.49 -2.10 -17.85
N LEU A 133 -13.77 -1.67 -16.62
CA LEU A 133 -14.17 -0.28 -16.32
C LEU A 133 -13.07 0.74 -16.61
N ILE A 134 -11.81 0.42 -16.33
CA ILE A 134 -10.69 1.36 -16.57
C ILE A 134 -10.40 1.61 -18.06
N THR A 135 -10.96 0.82 -18.97
CA THR A 135 -10.90 1.10 -20.41
C THR A 135 -11.78 2.28 -20.80
N GLN A 136 -12.75 2.64 -19.96
CA GLN A 136 -13.74 3.72 -20.15
C GLN A 136 -14.69 3.49 -21.35
N GLU A 137 -14.67 2.31 -21.94
CA GLU A 137 -15.63 1.87 -22.94
C GLU A 137 -16.95 1.39 -22.30
N PRO A 138 -18.06 1.30 -23.04
CA PRO A 138 -19.27 0.70 -22.52
C PRO A 138 -19.05 -0.75 -22.12
N VAL A 139 -19.35 -1.08 -20.85
CA VAL A 139 -19.08 -2.40 -20.28
C VAL A 139 -20.31 -3.30 -20.39
N THR A 140 -20.09 -4.51 -20.92
CA THR A 140 -20.99 -5.65 -20.78
C THR A 140 -20.25 -6.71 -19.98
N TRP A 141 -20.78 -7.07 -18.82
CA TRP A 141 -20.13 -7.99 -17.88
C TRP A 141 -21.15 -8.86 -17.15
N HIS A 142 -20.80 -10.10 -16.90
CA HIS A 142 -21.60 -11.08 -16.17
C HIS A 142 -20.72 -11.81 -15.14
N GLY A 143 -21.22 -11.97 -13.95
CA GLY A 143 -20.59 -12.73 -12.86
C GLY A 143 -21.61 -13.21 -11.86
N ARG A 144 -21.15 -13.84 -10.79
CA ARG A 144 -21.99 -14.38 -9.71
C ARG A 144 -22.02 -13.49 -8.48
N THR A 145 -21.02 -12.62 -8.32
CA THR A 145 -20.82 -11.83 -7.11
C THR A 145 -21.51 -10.46 -7.14
N ARG A 146 -22.06 -10.05 -8.29
CA ARG A 146 -22.90 -8.85 -8.45
C ARG A 146 -23.77 -8.91 -9.69
N ALA A 147 -24.73 -7.98 -9.79
CA ALA A 147 -25.59 -7.86 -10.94
C ALA A 147 -24.80 -7.56 -12.25
N ALA A 148 -25.25 -8.13 -13.36
CA ALA A 148 -24.67 -7.93 -14.67
C ALA A 148 -24.77 -6.47 -15.14
N LEU A 149 -23.86 -6.08 -16.02
CA LEU A 149 -23.91 -4.84 -16.78
C LEU A 149 -24.14 -5.15 -18.27
N THR A 150 -24.93 -4.36 -18.96
CA THR A 150 -25.20 -4.53 -20.39
C THR A 150 -24.97 -3.20 -21.10
N THR A 151 -23.86 -3.11 -21.83
CA THR A 151 -23.46 -1.93 -22.63
C THR A 151 -23.56 -0.62 -21.84
N GLN A 152 -23.09 -0.64 -20.59
CA GLN A 152 -23.22 0.49 -19.68
C GLN A 152 -21.96 1.33 -19.61
N ARG A 153 -22.08 2.64 -19.79
CA ARG A 153 -20.99 3.59 -19.47
C ARG A 153 -21.05 3.95 -18.00
N VAL A 154 -19.88 4.08 -17.39
CA VAL A 154 -19.73 4.50 -16.00
C VAL A 154 -19.06 5.89 -15.96
N PHE A 155 -19.57 6.76 -15.09
CA PHE A 155 -19.10 8.14 -14.93
C PHE A 155 -18.71 8.42 -13.49
N PRO A 156 -17.82 9.43 -13.23
CA PRO A 156 -17.17 10.28 -14.23
C PRO A 156 -16.11 9.51 -15.05
N THR A 157 -15.66 10.09 -16.15
CA THR A 157 -14.48 9.61 -16.88
C THR A 157 -13.20 10.04 -16.15
N ILE A 158 -12.10 9.36 -16.41
CA ILE A 158 -10.80 9.68 -15.82
C ILE A 158 -10.20 10.88 -16.57
N GLU A 159 -9.91 11.97 -15.86
CA GLU A 159 -9.40 13.21 -16.46
C GLU A 159 -8.02 13.03 -17.08
N SER A 160 -7.13 12.30 -16.41
CA SER A 160 -5.78 12.00 -16.91
C SER A 160 -5.75 11.01 -18.09
N GLY A 161 -6.90 10.51 -18.54
CA GLY A 161 -7.05 9.54 -19.62
C GLY A 161 -6.85 8.09 -19.22
N SER A 162 -6.14 7.81 -18.10
CA SER A 162 -5.94 6.45 -17.59
C SER A 162 -5.71 6.45 -16.08
N LEU A 163 -6.32 5.53 -15.37
CA LEU A 163 -6.07 5.33 -13.94
C LEU A 163 -4.92 4.35 -13.74
N LYS A 164 -3.82 4.84 -13.18
CA LYS A 164 -2.68 3.99 -12.83
C LYS A 164 -3.10 2.97 -11.77
N THR A 165 -3.15 1.71 -12.17
CA THR A 165 -3.67 0.61 -11.36
C THR A 165 -2.57 -0.41 -11.08
N TRP A 166 -2.38 -0.77 -9.82
CA TRP A 166 -1.45 -1.78 -9.37
C TRP A 166 -2.20 -2.96 -8.75
N ILE A 167 -1.64 -4.16 -8.85
CA ILE A 167 -2.13 -5.33 -8.13
C ILE A 167 -1.20 -5.62 -6.95
N GLY A 168 -1.76 -5.62 -5.74
CA GLY A 168 -1.06 -6.04 -4.53
C GLY A 168 -0.87 -7.56 -4.51
N VAL A 169 0.37 -8.00 -4.33
CA VAL A 169 0.75 -9.41 -4.32
C VAL A 169 1.48 -9.73 -3.01
N GLY A 170 0.90 -10.62 -2.23
CA GLY A 170 1.45 -11.05 -0.94
C GLY A 170 2.35 -12.30 -0.99
N GLY A 171 2.61 -12.86 -2.19
CA GLY A 171 3.50 -14.01 -2.35
C GLY A 171 2.78 -15.31 -2.77
N SER A 172 1.75 -15.24 -3.62
CA SER A 172 1.20 -16.41 -4.30
C SER A 172 1.46 -16.31 -5.82
N PRO A 173 1.89 -17.40 -6.48
CA PRO A 173 2.11 -17.44 -7.92
C PRO A 173 0.85 -17.05 -8.72
N GLU A 174 -0.33 -17.43 -8.24
CA GLU A 174 -1.62 -17.14 -8.88
C GLU A 174 -1.89 -15.64 -8.95
N SER A 175 -1.57 -14.91 -7.86
CA SER A 175 -1.72 -13.45 -7.81
C SER A 175 -0.75 -12.75 -8.77
N VAL A 176 0.46 -13.28 -8.93
CA VAL A 176 1.46 -12.79 -9.89
C VAL A 176 0.97 -12.95 -11.33
N VAL A 177 0.53 -14.17 -11.69
CA VAL A 177 -0.01 -14.46 -13.03
C VAL A 177 -1.25 -13.62 -13.32
N ARG A 178 -2.09 -13.39 -12.31
CA ARG A 178 -3.27 -12.53 -12.43
C ARG A 178 -2.88 -11.08 -12.79
N ALA A 179 -1.89 -10.49 -12.13
CA ALA A 179 -1.41 -9.15 -12.45
C ALA A 179 -0.92 -9.09 -13.92
N ALA A 180 -0.13 -10.06 -14.35
CA ALA A 180 0.34 -10.16 -15.74
C ALA A 180 -0.81 -10.31 -16.74
N ARG A 181 -1.83 -11.15 -16.43
CA ARG A 181 -3.00 -11.38 -17.28
C ARG A 181 -3.75 -10.08 -17.59
N TYR A 182 -3.96 -9.24 -16.61
CA TYR A 182 -4.63 -7.94 -16.80
C TYR A 182 -3.70 -6.85 -17.34
N GLY A 183 -2.39 -7.10 -17.44
CA GLY A 183 -1.42 -6.08 -17.87
C GLY A 183 -1.31 -4.93 -16.86
N MET A 184 -1.35 -5.27 -15.58
CA MET A 184 -1.24 -4.31 -14.49
C MET A 184 0.11 -4.47 -13.77
N PRO A 185 0.78 -3.36 -13.41
CA PRO A 185 1.95 -3.37 -12.54
C PRO A 185 1.70 -4.14 -11.24
N MET A 186 2.75 -4.81 -10.75
CA MET A 186 2.71 -5.62 -9.54
C MET A 186 3.33 -4.86 -8.37
N MET A 187 2.63 -4.81 -7.22
CA MET A 187 3.15 -4.31 -5.94
C MET A 187 3.35 -5.47 -4.98
N LEU A 188 4.59 -5.85 -4.71
CA LEU A 188 4.94 -6.91 -3.78
C LEU A 188 4.85 -6.42 -2.34
N ALA A 189 4.03 -7.08 -1.53
CA ALA A 189 3.95 -6.84 -0.09
C ALA A 189 5.01 -7.70 0.64
N ILE A 190 6.20 -7.16 0.82
CA ILE A 190 7.30 -7.81 1.52
C ILE A 190 7.32 -7.33 2.98
N ILE A 191 6.59 -8.02 3.84
CA ILE A 191 6.33 -7.60 5.22
C ILE A 191 7.13 -8.36 6.28
N GLY A 192 8.07 -9.22 5.88
CA GLY A 192 8.96 -9.97 6.77
C GLY A 192 9.89 -10.90 6.02
N GLY A 193 11.06 -11.18 6.61
CA GLY A 193 12.11 -12.02 6.08
C GLY A 193 12.95 -11.40 4.96
N ASP A 194 13.82 -12.17 4.37
CA ASP A 194 14.71 -11.70 3.30
C ASP A 194 13.90 -11.30 2.03
N PRO A 195 14.05 -10.06 1.52
CA PRO A 195 13.41 -9.65 0.28
C PRO A 195 13.77 -10.53 -0.94
N GLU A 196 14.96 -11.12 -1.01
CA GLU A 196 15.40 -11.93 -2.14
C GLU A 196 14.53 -13.18 -2.38
N ARG A 197 13.86 -13.69 -1.36
CA ARG A 197 12.91 -14.80 -1.52
C ARG A 197 11.72 -14.49 -2.44
N PHE A 198 11.54 -13.22 -2.80
CA PHE A 198 10.51 -12.78 -3.75
C PHE A 198 11.00 -12.75 -5.20
N ALA A 199 12.30 -12.94 -5.47
CA ALA A 199 12.82 -13.00 -6.84
C ALA A 199 12.10 -14.01 -7.76
N PRO A 200 11.73 -15.23 -7.30
CA PRO A 200 10.98 -16.16 -8.14
C PRO A 200 9.63 -15.63 -8.61
N TYR A 201 8.95 -14.78 -7.81
CA TYR A 201 7.68 -14.16 -8.20
C TYR A 201 7.87 -13.14 -9.33
N ILE A 202 8.99 -12.40 -9.30
CA ILE A 202 9.37 -11.46 -10.35
C ILE A 202 9.65 -12.21 -11.66
N GLU A 203 10.36 -13.33 -11.60
CA GLU A 203 10.59 -14.19 -12.78
C GLU A 203 9.30 -14.78 -13.36
N ILE A 204 8.37 -15.22 -12.49
CA ILE A 204 7.04 -15.69 -12.92
C ILE A 204 6.29 -14.56 -13.61
N TYR A 205 6.34 -13.33 -13.07
CA TYR A 205 5.67 -12.16 -13.65
C TYR A 205 6.20 -11.83 -15.04
N HIS A 206 7.52 -11.74 -15.20
CA HIS A 206 8.16 -11.44 -16.49
C HIS A 206 7.83 -12.53 -17.53
N ARG A 207 7.96 -13.80 -17.17
CA ARG A 207 7.61 -14.92 -18.06
C ARG A 207 6.12 -14.93 -18.44
N ALA A 208 5.24 -14.55 -17.50
CA ALA A 208 3.81 -14.46 -17.80
C ALA A 208 3.50 -13.31 -18.76
N LEU A 209 4.10 -12.13 -18.57
CA LEU A 209 3.96 -11.01 -19.51
C LEU A 209 4.45 -11.38 -20.91
N GLU A 210 5.62 -11.99 -21.01
CA GLU A 210 6.20 -12.43 -22.27
C GLU A 210 5.27 -13.44 -23.01
N ARG A 211 4.80 -14.47 -22.32
CA ARG A 211 3.85 -15.47 -22.87
C ARG A 211 2.53 -14.85 -23.34
N LEU A 212 2.11 -13.77 -22.70
CA LEU A 212 0.89 -13.05 -23.04
C LEU A 212 1.10 -11.95 -24.10
N GLY A 213 2.34 -11.79 -24.60
CA GLY A 213 2.69 -10.74 -25.55
C GLY A 213 2.52 -9.32 -25.02
N LYS A 214 2.67 -9.13 -23.70
CA LYS A 214 2.51 -7.84 -23.04
C LYS A 214 3.89 -7.18 -22.79
N PRO A 215 3.95 -5.83 -22.76
CA PRO A 215 5.20 -5.14 -22.44
C PRO A 215 5.62 -5.44 -21.00
N MET A 216 6.92 -5.31 -20.71
CA MET A 216 7.42 -5.35 -19.34
C MET A 216 6.86 -4.16 -18.57
N LEU A 217 6.31 -4.44 -17.40
CA LEU A 217 5.67 -3.46 -16.54
C LEU A 217 6.49 -3.26 -15.26
N PRO A 218 6.42 -2.07 -14.65
CA PRO A 218 7.15 -1.80 -13.43
C PRO A 218 6.68 -2.68 -12.28
N ILE A 219 7.63 -3.04 -11.41
CA ILE A 219 7.39 -3.76 -10.16
C ILE A 219 7.67 -2.82 -9.01
N GLY A 220 6.78 -2.79 -8.03
CA GLY A 220 6.94 -2.10 -6.77
C GLY A 220 7.11 -3.06 -5.61
N VAL A 221 7.71 -2.57 -4.54
CA VAL A 221 7.78 -3.23 -3.24
C VAL A 221 7.17 -2.33 -2.18
N HIS A 222 6.34 -2.91 -1.33
CA HIS A 222 5.78 -2.30 -0.12
C HIS A 222 6.35 -3.04 1.09
N SER A 223 7.05 -2.31 1.97
CA SER A 223 7.67 -2.89 3.17
C SER A 223 7.55 -1.96 4.38
N PRO A 224 7.50 -2.50 5.60
CA PRO A 224 7.51 -1.69 6.82
C PRO A 224 8.88 -1.01 7.00
N GLY A 225 8.85 0.20 7.56
CA GLY A 225 10.07 0.92 7.86
C GLY A 225 9.87 2.06 8.84
N TYR A 226 10.97 2.58 9.37
CA TYR A 226 11.01 3.73 10.25
C TYR A 226 12.40 4.39 10.19
N VAL A 227 12.43 5.70 10.06
CA VAL A 227 13.68 6.48 9.98
C VAL A 227 13.79 7.41 11.17
N ALA A 228 14.92 7.39 11.85
CA ALA A 228 15.30 8.34 12.88
C ALA A 228 16.73 8.85 12.62
N ASP A 229 17.22 9.77 13.47
CA ASP A 229 18.53 10.38 13.24
C ASP A 229 19.70 9.40 13.34
N THR A 230 19.55 8.30 14.10
CA THR A 230 20.55 7.23 14.21
C THR A 230 19.90 5.84 14.16
N ASP A 231 20.68 4.80 13.82
CA ASP A 231 20.21 3.42 13.79
C ASP A 231 19.72 2.95 15.16
N ALA A 232 20.42 3.29 16.21
CA ALA A 232 20.06 2.93 17.59
C ALA A 232 18.72 3.58 17.98
N GLN A 233 18.59 4.89 17.73
CA GLN A 233 17.37 5.63 18.01
C GLN A 233 16.17 5.03 17.24
N ALA A 234 16.33 4.75 15.96
CA ALA A 234 15.26 4.18 15.14
C ALA A 234 14.76 2.84 15.70
N LYS A 235 15.68 1.96 16.07
CA LYS A 235 15.34 0.66 16.65
C LYS A 235 14.67 0.80 18.02
N ASP A 236 15.15 1.69 18.87
CA ASP A 236 14.62 1.87 20.22
C ASP A 236 13.23 2.57 20.22
N GLU A 237 13.02 3.50 19.30
CA GLU A 237 11.73 4.16 19.14
C GLU A 237 10.66 3.26 18.49
N LEU A 238 11.05 2.45 17.51
CA LEU A 238 10.12 1.57 16.79
C LEU A 238 9.77 0.30 17.57
N TRP A 239 10.71 -0.24 18.37
CA TRP A 239 10.53 -1.54 19.03
C TRP A 239 9.26 -1.66 19.87
N PRO A 240 8.94 -0.75 20.82
CA PRO A 240 7.75 -0.92 21.65
C PRO A 240 6.44 -0.93 20.86
N PRO A 241 6.14 0.05 19.98
CA PRO A 241 4.91 0.06 19.20
C PRO A 241 4.85 -1.09 18.17
N PHE A 242 5.97 -1.45 17.56
CA PHE A 242 6.06 -2.58 16.65
C PHE A 242 5.74 -3.90 17.34
N LYS A 243 6.31 -4.12 18.53
CA LYS A 243 6.02 -5.32 19.33
C LYS A 243 4.54 -5.45 19.66
N VAL A 244 3.92 -4.39 20.14
CA VAL A 244 2.48 -4.40 20.47
C VAL A 244 1.62 -4.75 19.24
N MET A 245 1.88 -4.12 18.11
CA MET A 245 1.19 -4.41 16.84
C MET A 245 1.44 -5.85 16.39
N ARG A 246 2.71 -6.27 16.37
CA ARG A 246 3.12 -7.59 15.86
C ARG A 246 2.60 -8.73 16.72
N ASP A 247 2.62 -8.58 18.03
CA ASP A 247 2.09 -9.60 18.96
C ASP A 247 0.58 -9.72 18.84
N ARG A 248 -0.15 -8.61 18.71
CA ARG A 248 -1.60 -8.61 18.51
C ARG A 248 -1.97 -9.32 17.20
N ILE A 249 -1.39 -8.93 16.07
CA ILE A 249 -1.63 -9.57 14.78
C ILE A 249 -1.18 -11.04 14.83
N GLY A 250 -0.08 -11.32 15.52
CA GLY A 250 0.44 -12.67 15.72
C GLY A 250 -0.54 -13.58 16.45
N ALA A 251 -1.16 -13.09 17.51
CA ALA A 251 -2.17 -13.86 18.26
C ALA A 251 -3.35 -14.28 17.37
N GLU A 252 -3.81 -13.40 16.47
CA GLU A 252 -4.89 -13.70 15.51
C GLU A 252 -4.47 -14.74 14.45
N ARG A 253 -3.17 -14.85 14.16
CA ARG A 253 -2.60 -15.71 13.11
C ARG A 253 -1.87 -16.95 13.63
N GLY A 254 -1.91 -17.18 14.95
CA GLY A 254 -1.21 -18.28 15.57
C GLY A 254 0.31 -18.13 15.63
N TRP A 255 0.84 -16.91 15.54
CA TRP A 255 2.27 -16.64 15.68
C TRP A 255 2.60 -16.35 17.14
N GLY A 256 3.78 -16.80 17.59
CA GLY A 256 4.30 -16.44 18.90
C GLY A 256 4.67 -14.95 19.02
N PRO A 257 4.81 -14.44 20.27
CA PRO A 257 5.30 -13.09 20.51
C PRO A 257 6.70 -12.89 19.91
N ILE A 258 6.92 -11.72 19.30
CA ILE A 258 8.22 -11.38 18.75
C ILE A 258 9.21 -10.99 19.86
N SER A 259 10.43 -11.50 19.78
CA SER A 259 11.55 -11.09 20.64
C SER A 259 12.30 -9.87 20.07
N ARG A 260 13.05 -9.16 20.93
CA ARG A 260 13.91 -8.05 20.46
C ARG A 260 14.96 -8.55 19.47
N ALA A 261 15.53 -9.73 19.67
CA ALA A 261 16.53 -10.30 18.77
C ALA A 261 15.95 -10.61 17.37
N GLU A 262 14.70 -11.04 17.27
CA GLU A 262 14.00 -11.22 15.99
C GLU A 262 13.74 -9.89 15.31
N PHE A 263 13.30 -8.87 16.05
CA PHE A 263 13.12 -7.53 15.53
C PHE A 263 14.44 -6.95 15.00
N ASP A 264 15.53 -7.04 15.78
CA ASP A 264 16.84 -6.54 15.34
C ASP A 264 17.33 -7.27 14.08
N ARG A 265 17.10 -8.57 13.97
CA ARG A 265 17.42 -9.35 12.77
C ARG A 265 16.60 -8.90 11.56
N GLU A 266 15.30 -8.65 11.74
CA GLU A 266 14.45 -8.11 10.66
C GLU A 266 14.91 -6.71 10.23
N ALA A 267 15.32 -5.86 11.16
CA ALA A 267 15.87 -4.54 10.86
C ALA A 267 17.21 -4.61 10.14
N ASP A 268 18.09 -5.54 10.52
CA ASP A 268 19.44 -5.64 9.96
C ASP A 268 19.48 -6.43 8.64
N GLN A 269 18.72 -7.51 8.52
CA GLN A 269 18.83 -8.49 7.43
C GLN A 269 17.51 -8.75 6.68
N GLY A 270 16.38 -8.47 7.29
CA GLY A 270 15.05 -8.74 6.73
C GLY A 270 14.44 -7.53 6.02
N SER A 271 13.12 -7.52 5.88
CA SER A 271 12.35 -6.50 5.17
C SER A 271 11.84 -5.36 6.05
N LEU A 272 12.33 -5.21 7.27
CA LEU A 272 12.08 -4.04 8.10
C LEU A 272 13.13 -2.96 7.83
N TYR A 273 12.76 -1.87 7.16
CA TYR A 273 13.66 -0.78 6.78
C TYR A 273 13.74 0.25 7.92
N CYS A 274 14.46 -0.10 8.98
CA CYS A 274 14.58 0.67 10.22
C CYS A 274 16.02 1.09 10.44
N GLY A 275 16.24 2.42 10.61
CA GLY A 275 17.59 2.96 10.85
C GLY A 275 17.71 4.44 10.56
N SER A 276 18.97 4.90 10.48
CA SER A 276 19.33 6.23 10.00
C SER A 276 19.00 6.39 8.51
N PRO A 277 18.94 7.62 7.98
CA PRO A 277 18.71 7.85 6.56
C PRO A 277 19.67 7.07 5.66
N GLU A 278 20.95 7.02 6.00
CA GLU A 278 21.98 6.33 5.24
C GLU A 278 21.79 4.80 5.25
N THR A 279 21.42 4.24 6.38
CA THR A 279 21.17 2.79 6.54
C THR A 279 19.94 2.38 5.75
N VAL A 280 18.84 3.13 5.88
CA VAL A 280 17.60 2.86 5.16
C VAL A 280 17.79 3.04 3.66
N ALA A 281 18.48 4.11 3.22
CA ALA A 281 18.73 4.36 1.80
C ALA A 281 19.56 3.24 1.15
N ARG A 282 20.67 2.81 1.80
CA ARG A 282 21.47 1.67 1.31
C ARG A 282 20.66 0.40 1.19
N LYS A 283 19.81 0.11 2.18
CA LYS A 283 18.97 -1.09 2.18
C LYS A 283 17.91 -1.05 1.08
N ILE A 284 17.25 0.09 0.86
CA ILE A 284 16.31 0.28 -0.26
C ILE A 284 17.03 0.11 -1.61
N ALA A 285 18.16 0.78 -1.78
CA ALA A 285 18.93 0.70 -3.03
C ALA A 285 19.43 -0.74 -3.32
N ALA A 286 19.88 -1.47 -2.28
CA ALA A 286 20.27 -2.87 -2.42
C ALA A 286 19.08 -3.74 -2.88
N THR A 287 17.92 -3.58 -2.25
CA THR A 287 16.70 -4.30 -2.64
C THR A 287 16.29 -3.94 -4.08
N ALA A 288 16.36 -2.65 -4.44
CA ALA A 288 16.01 -2.19 -5.78
C ALA A 288 16.90 -2.82 -6.85
N LYS A 289 18.22 -2.87 -6.61
CA LYS A 289 19.19 -3.49 -7.53
C LYS A 289 18.99 -5.01 -7.65
N ARG A 290 18.79 -5.69 -6.52
CA ARG A 290 18.66 -7.16 -6.49
C ARG A 290 17.37 -7.65 -7.14
N LEU A 291 16.26 -6.95 -6.89
CA LEU A 291 14.95 -7.34 -7.38
C LEU A 291 14.55 -6.64 -8.70
N GLY A 292 15.34 -5.67 -9.20
CA GLY A 292 15.01 -4.91 -10.40
C GLY A 292 13.71 -4.10 -10.28
N ILE A 293 13.39 -3.60 -9.08
CA ILE A 293 12.15 -2.86 -8.85
C ILE A 293 12.28 -1.39 -9.26
N ALA A 294 11.17 -0.83 -9.73
CA ALA A 294 11.07 0.57 -10.14
C ALA A 294 10.44 1.48 -9.07
N ARG A 295 9.89 0.88 -7.98
CA ARG A 295 9.20 1.63 -6.93
C ARG A 295 9.38 0.95 -5.57
N PHE A 296 9.56 1.78 -4.53
CA PHE A 296 9.59 1.33 -3.13
C PHE A 296 8.64 2.19 -2.30
N ASP A 297 7.64 1.56 -1.69
CA ASP A 297 6.69 2.19 -0.78
C ASP A 297 7.00 1.78 0.65
N MET A 298 7.38 2.74 1.50
CA MET A 298 7.65 2.47 2.91
C MET A 298 6.38 2.67 3.75
N LYS A 299 5.89 1.60 4.41
CA LYS A 299 4.89 1.73 5.45
C LYS A 299 5.56 2.23 6.73
N TYR A 300 5.45 3.53 6.98
CA TYR A 300 6.13 4.23 8.08
C TYR A 300 5.35 4.23 9.40
N SER A 301 4.02 4.03 9.37
CA SER A 301 3.21 3.93 10.57
C SER A 301 3.29 2.52 11.16
N ALA A 302 3.52 2.39 12.47
CA ALA A 302 3.54 1.10 13.15
C ALA A 302 2.98 1.23 14.57
N GLY A 303 1.87 0.56 14.83
CA GLY A 303 1.25 0.55 16.15
C GLY A 303 1.03 1.94 16.71
N THR A 304 1.48 2.16 17.93
CA THR A 304 1.23 3.37 18.71
C THR A 304 2.34 4.43 18.61
N LEU A 305 3.11 4.47 17.50
CA LEU A 305 4.06 5.57 17.27
C LEU A 305 3.36 6.93 17.39
N SER A 306 4.00 7.88 18.06
CA SER A 306 3.44 9.23 18.21
C SER A 306 3.48 10.00 16.88
N HIS A 307 2.53 10.91 16.70
CA HIS A 307 2.48 11.75 15.50
C HIS A 307 3.77 12.56 15.29
N GLU A 308 4.39 13.05 16.36
CA GLU A 308 5.67 13.76 16.29
C GLU A 308 6.78 12.88 15.66
N LYS A 309 6.88 11.62 16.09
CA LYS A 309 7.84 10.67 15.53
C LYS A 309 7.52 10.31 14.09
N LEU A 310 6.24 10.19 13.73
CA LEU A 310 5.82 9.97 12.35
C LEU A 310 6.20 11.17 11.46
N MET A 311 5.98 12.41 11.92
CA MET A 311 6.39 13.62 11.21
C MET A 311 7.91 13.68 11.01
N ARG A 312 8.71 13.34 12.05
CA ARG A 312 10.18 13.26 11.92
C ARG A 312 10.62 12.19 10.94
N CYS A 313 9.97 11.03 10.96
CA CYS A 313 10.24 9.97 9.99
C CYS A 313 9.95 10.43 8.55
N VAL A 314 8.82 11.09 8.31
CA VAL A 314 8.46 11.66 6.99
C VAL A 314 9.49 12.71 6.55
N GLU A 315 9.92 13.58 7.47
CA GLU A 315 10.95 14.59 7.20
C GLU A 315 12.26 13.96 6.72
N LEU A 316 12.79 13.00 7.49
CA LEU A 316 14.04 12.34 7.18
C LEU A 316 13.93 11.49 5.89
N TYR A 317 12.79 10.83 5.70
CA TYR A 317 12.55 10.04 4.49
C TYR A 317 12.54 10.91 3.24
N GLY A 318 11.76 11.98 3.22
CA GLY A 318 11.64 12.88 2.07
C GLY A 318 12.92 13.67 1.80
N SER A 319 13.53 14.27 2.86
CA SER A 319 14.65 15.18 2.70
C SER A 319 16.01 14.50 2.56
N LYS A 320 16.16 13.25 3.06
CA LYS A 320 17.46 12.55 3.07
C LYS A 320 17.41 11.19 2.38
N VAL A 321 16.48 10.30 2.78
CA VAL A 321 16.47 8.92 2.25
C VAL A 321 16.23 8.91 0.73
N ILE A 322 15.20 9.60 0.26
CA ILE A 322 14.85 9.62 -1.18
C ILE A 322 16.01 10.14 -2.04
N PRO A 323 16.65 11.29 -1.75
CA PRO A 323 17.82 11.74 -2.49
C PRO A 323 18.97 10.72 -2.48
N LEU A 324 19.30 10.17 -1.31
CA LEU A 324 20.37 9.17 -1.19
C LEU A 324 20.07 7.89 -2.00
N VAL A 325 18.82 7.42 -2.02
CA VAL A 325 18.42 6.27 -2.84
C VAL A 325 18.61 6.58 -4.32
N ARG A 326 18.20 7.76 -4.78
CA ARG A 326 18.36 8.19 -6.18
C ARG A 326 19.83 8.23 -6.57
N ASP A 327 20.69 8.80 -5.72
CA ASP A 327 22.13 8.84 -5.95
C ASP A 327 22.78 7.45 -6.00
N LEU A 328 22.34 6.54 -5.13
CA LEU A 328 22.83 5.16 -5.07
C LEU A 328 22.38 4.31 -6.27
N LEU A 329 21.33 4.72 -6.98
CA LEU A 329 20.77 4.00 -8.13
C LEU A 329 21.15 4.63 -9.48
N ALA A 330 21.69 5.86 -9.46
CA ALA A 330 22.20 6.54 -10.65
C ALA A 330 23.50 5.87 -11.15
#